data_9387a4822dd4d2f36a53b66943bc3fbf
#
_entry.id   9387a4822dd4d2f36a53b66943bc3fbf
#
_cell.length_a   1.000
_cell.length_b   1.000
_cell.length_c   1.000
_cell.angle_alpha   90.00
_cell.angle_beta   90.00
_cell.angle_gamma   90.00
#
_symmetry.space_group_name_H-M   'P 1'
#
loop_
_entity.id
_entity.type
_entity.pdbx_description
1 polymer ?
#
loop_
_entity_poly.entity_id
_entity_poly.type
_entity_poly.pdbx_seq_one_letter_code
_entity_poly.pdbx_strand_id
1 'polypeptide(L)'
;MSAHTITVRYFASLREALGASESVELAVGQTLAQLRDALLARGGRHAEVLSRGRALRCALNQVMADEATPVPAGAEVAFFPPVTGG
;
A
#
# COMPACT_ATOMS: atom_id res chain seq x y z
N MET A 1 1.43 14.82 -17.88
CA MET A 1 1.68 13.89 -16.78
C MET A 1 0.50 13.85 -15.89
N SER A 2 -0.07 12.69 -15.74
CA SER A 2 -1.29 12.55 -14.96
C SER A 2 -1.01 11.79 -13.69
N ALA A 3 -1.59 12.27 -12.61
CA ALA A 3 -1.66 11.53 -11.38
C ALA A 3 -3.13 11.32 -11.05
N HIS A 4 -3.42 10.28 -10.33
CA HIS A 4 -4.77 10.01 -9.90
C HIS A 4 -4.77 9.69 -8.42
N THR A 5 -5.92 9.86 -7.80
CA THR A 5 -6.06 9.61 -6.37
C THR A 5 -6.52 8.18 -6.16
N ILE A 6 -5.87 7.50 -5.24
CA ILE A 6 -6.28 6.17 -4.80
C ILE A 6 -6.47 6.20 -3.29
N THR A 7 -7.16 5.20 -2.77
CA THR A 7 -7.33 5.04 -1.33
C THR A 7 -6.45 3.89 -0.88
N VAL A 8 -5.62 4.15 0.13
CA VAL A 8 -4.78 3.10 0.73
C VAL A 8 -5.35 2.78 2.09
N ARG A 9 -5.61 1.50 2.34
CA ARG A 9 -6.13 1.02 3.62
C ARG A 9 -5.08 0.18 4.31
N TYR A 10 -5.03 0.32 5.62
CA TYR A 10 -4.08 -0.40 6.45
C TYR A 10 -4.82 -1.28 7.44
N PHE A 11 -4.26 -2.45 7.73
CA PHE A 11 -4.89 -3.41 8.63
C PHE A 11 -3.89 -3.86 9.68
N ALA A 12 -4.41 -4.35 10.80
CA ALA A 12 -3.62 -4.91 11.90
C ALA A 12 -2.58 -3.92 12.40
N SER A 13 -1.33 -4.35 12.52
CA SER A 13 -0.28 -3.48 13.05
C SER A 13 -0.03 -2.25 12.19
N LEU A 14 -0.27 -2.34 10.89
CA LEU A 14 -0.13 -1.19 10.00
C LEU A 14 -1.16 -0.13 10.33
N ARG A 15 -2.38 -0.54 10.62
CA ARG A 15 -3.45 0.37 10.99
C ARG A 15 -3.12 1.09 12.29
N GLU A 16 -2.53 0.37 13.24
CA GLU A 16 -2.16 0.98 14.51
C GLU A 16 -1.10 2.06 14.34
N ALA A 17 -0.21 1.89 13.38
CA ALA A 17 0.87 2.84 13.15
C ALA A 17 0.47 3.99 12.24
N LEU A 18 -0.35 3.72 11.22
CA LEU A 18 -0.61 4.67 10.12
C LEU A 18 -2.05 5.17 10.06
N GLY A 19 -2.95 4.57 10.83
CA GLY A 19 -4.37 4.88 10.74
C GLY A 19 -5.08 3.92 9.80
N ALA A 20 -6.40 4.05 9.70
CA ALA A 20 -7.21 3.10 8.96
C ALA A 20 -7.05 3.23 7.44
N SER A 21 -6.91 4.45 6.94
CA SER A 21 -6.79 4.69 5.51
C SER A 21 -6.29 6.09 5.24
N GLU A 22 -5.82 6.31 4.03
CA GLU A 22 -5.46 7.65 3.57
C GLU A 22 -5.58 7.71 2.05
N SER A 23 -5.81 8.92 1.54
CA SER A 23 -5.81 9.17 0.11
C SER A 23 -4.39 9.49 -0.35
N VAL A 24 -3.99 8.92 -1.47
CA VAL A 24 -2.63 9.08 -1.99
C VAL A 24 -2.72 9.38 -3.47
N GLU A 25 -1.92 10.32 -3.93
CA GLU A 25 -1.78 10.55 -5.37
C GLU A 25 -0.69 9.64 -5.92
N LEU A 26 -0.98 9.03 -7.05
CA LEU A 26 -0.07 8.09 -7.68
C LEU A 26 -0.06 8.34 -9.17
N ALA A 27 1.12 8.31 -9.78
CA ALA A 27 1.22 8.51 -11.22
C ALA A 27 0.57 7.34 -11.97
N VAL A 28 -0.01 7.66 -13.10
CA VAL A 28 -0.66 6.66 -13.94
C VAL A 28 0.35 5.58 -14.33
N GLY A 29 -0.07 4.34 -14.24
CA GLY A 29 0.76 3.20 -14.65
C GLY A 29 1.68 2.65 -13.59
N GLN A 30 1.73 3.27 -12.42
CA GLN A 30 2.60 2.76 -11.37
C GLN A 30 2.00 1.51 -10.72
N THR A 31 2.89 0.69 -10.22
CA THR A 31 2.53 -0.60 -9.62
C THR A 31 2.36 -0.48 -8.12
N LEU A 32 1.86 -1.56 -7.50
CA LEU A 32 1.77 -1.63 -6.05
C LEU A 32 3.14 -1.49 -5.40
N ALA A 33 4.19 -2.04 -6.00
CA ALA A 33 5.55 -1.89 -5.49
C ALA A 33 5.97 -0.43 -5.48
N GLN A 34 5.67 0.28 -6.54
CA GLN A 34 6.03 1.70 -6.63
C GLN A 34 5.22 2.54 -5.65
N LEU A 35 3.97 2.17 -5.42
CA LEU A 35 3.16 2.81 -4.39
C LEU A 35 3.78 2.60 -3.01
N ARG A 36 4.18 1.37 -2.70
CA ARG A 36 4.83 1.07 -1.42
C ARG A 36 6.10 1.89 -1.27
N ASP A 37 6.90 1.98 -2.33
CA ASP A 37 8.13 2.77 -2.29
C ASP A 37 7.86 4.26 -2.06
N ALA A 38 6.81 4.79 -2.68
CA ALA A 38 6.43 6.18 -2.48
C ALA A 38 6.01 6.45 -1.03
N LEU A 39 5.29 5.52 -0.43
CA LEU A 39 4.90 5.63 0.97
C LEU A 39 6.11 5.52 1.89
N LEU A 40 7.02 4.60 1.58
CA LEU A 40 8.27 4.47 2.33
C LEU A 40 9.07 5.77 2.33
N ALA A 41 9.04 6.47 1.22
CA ALA A 41 9.82 7.70 1.06
C ALA A 41 9.34 8.82 1.98
N ARG A 42 8.14 8.70 2.54
CA ARG A 42 7.66 9.66 3.52
C ARG A 42 8.44 9.61 4.83
N GLY A 43 9.13 8.50 5.09
CA GLY A 43 9.88 8.33 6.32
C GLY A 43 8.99 8.06 7.52
N GLY A 44 9.55 8.20 8.73
CA GLY A 44 8.81 8.02 9.95
C GLY A 44 8.12 6.67 10.05
N ARG A 45 6.86 6.69 10.45
CA ARG A 45 6.11 5.45 10.65
C ARG A 45 5.88 4.70 9.35
N HIS A 46 5.70 5.40 8.23
CA HIS A 46 5.55 4.74 6.94
C HIS A 46 6.80 3.92 6.61
N ALA A 47 7.99 4.50 6.77
CA ALA A 47 9.22 3.78 6.51
C ALA A 47 9.39 2.59 7.45
N GLU A 48 8.97 2.77 8.70
CA GLU A 48 9.14 1.76 9.72
C GLU A 48 8.31 0.50 9.43
N VAL A 49 7.04 0.67 9.08
CA VAL A 49 6.13 -0.46 8.96
C VAL A 49 5.99 -1.00 7.55
N LEU A 50 6.40 -0.23 6.53
CA LEU A 50 6.28 -0.65 5.13
C LEU A 50 7.62 -1.04 4.51
N SER A 51 8.68 -1.10 5.30
CA SER A 51 10.02 -1.37 4.80
C SER A 51 10.09 -2.71 4.07
N ARG A 52 11.03 -2.80 3.13
CA ARG A 52 11.19 -4.01 2.32
C ARG A 52 11.63 -5.21 3.14
N GLY A 53 12.16 -4.98 4.34
CA GLY A 53 12.50 -6.08 5.24
C GLY A 53 11.30 -6.71 5.89
N ARG A 54 10.13 -6.10 5.78
CA ARG A 54 8.93 -6.65 6.37
C ARG A 54 8.11 -7.38 5.33
N ALA A 55 7.64 -8.57 5.69
CA ALA A 55 6.73 -9.31 4.82
C ALA A 55 5.36 -8.65 4.88
N LEU A 56 4.86 -8.21 3.74
CA LEU A 56 3.55 -7.61 3.62
C LEU A 56 2.80 -8.23 2.47
N ARG A 57 1.49 -8.22 2.59
CA ARG A 57 0.61 -8.60 1.53
C ARG A 57 -0.18 -7.38 1.06
N CYS A 58 -0.64 -7.41 -0.16
CA CYS A 58 -1.46 -6.33 -0.67
C CYS A 58 -2.63 -6.88 -1.47
N ALA A 59 -3.69 -6.07 -1.51
CA ALA A 59 -4.87 -6.38 -2.29
C ALA A 59 -5.25 -5.13 -3.09
N LEU A 60 -5.76 -5.37 -4.29
CA LEU A 60 -6.23 -4.31 -5.17
C LEU A 60 -7.72 -4.51 -5.37
N ASN A 61 -8.49 -3.50 -4.97
CA ASN A 61 -9.96 -3.58 -5.03
C ASN A 61 -10.47 -4.88 -4.38
N GLN A 62 -9.90 -5.19 -3.22
CA GLN A 62 -10.29 -6.33 -2.38
C GLN A 62 -9.91 -7.70 -2.96
N VAL A 63 -9.06 -7.73 -3.98
CA VAL A 63 -8.56 -8.96 -4.57
C VAL A 63 -7.05 -9.03 -4.34
N MET A 64 -6.57 -10.15 -3.85
CA MET A 64 -5.13 -10.33 -3.60
C MET A 64 -4.37 -10.10 -4.90
N ALA A 65 -3.29 -9.34 -4.79
CA ALA A 65 -2.47 -8.99 -5.96
C ALA A 65 -1.01 -8.97 -5.55
N ASP A 66 -0.13 -9.21 -6.53
CA ASP A 66 1.29 -9.07 -6.25
C ASP A 66 1.73 -7.64 -6.54
N GLU A 67 2.94 -7.33 -6.10
CA GLU A 67 3.45 -5.96 -6.15
C GLU A 67 3.73 -5.48 -7.57
N ALA A 68 3.77 -6.36 -8.55
CA ALA A 68 3.97 -5.98 -9.93
C ALA A 68 2.69 -5.49 -10.61
N THR A 69 1.56 -5.58 -9.93
CA THR A 69 0.27 -5.22 -10.50
C THR A 69 0.13 -3.70 -10.61
N PRO A 70 -0.23 -3.16 -11.79
CA PRO A 70 -0.49 -1.73 -11.92
C PRO A 70 -1.74 -1.31 -11.14
N VAL A 71 -1.72 -0.07 -10.66
CA VAL A 71 -2.81 0.47 -9.84
C VAL A 71 -3.67 1.39 -10.70
N PRO A 72 -4.92 1.03 -10.98
CA PRO A 72 -5.79 1.88 -11.78
C PRO A 72 -6.31 3.08 -10.98
N ALA A 73 -6.81 4.07 -11.71
CA ALA A 73 -7.38 5.26 -11.12
C ALA A 73 -8.54 4.90 -10.21
N GLY A 74 -8.64 5.56 -9.07
CA GLY A 74 -9.73 5.35 -8.14
C GLY A 74 -9.68 4.05 -7.37
N ALA A 75 -8.60 3.30 -7.49
CA ALA A 75 -8.49 1.99 -6.85
C ALA A 75 -8.42 2.10 -5.33
N GLU A 76 -8.79 1.02 -4.69
CA GLU A 76 -8.57 0.82 -3.25
C GLU A 76 -7.44 -0.19 -3.11
N VAL A 77 -6.40 0.19 -2.38
CA VAL A 77 -5.26 -0.68 -2.13
C VAL A 77 -5.19 -0.97 -0.64
N ALA A 78 -5.04 -2.22 -0.28
CA ALA A 78 -4.89 -2.61 1.11
C ALA A 78 -3.52 -3.20 1.33
N PHE A 79 -2.87 -2.80 2.43
CA PHE A 79 -1.65 -3.42 2.91
C PHE A 79 -1.92 -4.07 4.26
N PHE A 80 -1.38 -5.25 4.44
CA PHE A 80 -1.56 -5.98 5.70
C PHE A 80 -0.44 -6.97 5.89
N PRO A 81 -0.12 -7.29 7.16
CA PRO A 81 0.89 -8.33 7.41
C PRO A 81 0.34 -9.69 7.00
N PRO A 82 1.20 -10.62 6.62
CA PRO A 82 0.73 -11.95 6.27
C PRO A 82 0.09 -12.63 7.46
N VAL A 83 -0.95 -13.40 7.18
CA VAL A 83 -1.56 -14.22 8.22
C VAL A 83 -0.65 -15.43 8.43
N THR A 84 -0.06 -15.49 9.61
CA THR A 84 0.69 -16.69 9.95
C THR A 84 -0.32 -17.72 10.39
N GLY A 85 -0.37 -18.78 9.66
CA GLY A 85 -1.36 -19.81 9.93
C GLY A 85 -1.08 -20.51 11.21
N GLY A 86 -1.61 -20.20 12.13
CA GLY A 86 -1.32 -20.87 13.33
C GLY A 86 -1.60 -20.29 14.48
#